data_375015c70dc1bd251c5f215e4cc16726
#
_entry.id   375015c70dc1bd251c5f215e4cc16726
#
_cell.length_a   1.000
_cell.length_b   1.000
_cell.length_c   1.000
_cell.angle_alpha   90.00
_cell.angle_beta   90.00
_cell.angle_gamma   90.00
#
_symmetry.space_group_name_H-M   'P 1'
#
loop_
_entity.id
_entity.type
_entity.pdbx_description
1 polymer ?
#
loop_
_entity_poly.entity_id
_entity_poly.type
_entity_poly.pdbx_seq_one_letter_code
_entity_poly.pdbx_strand_id
1 'polypeptide(L)'
;MPRRGENIYKRRDGRWEGRVLVESKYHSVYAHSYSEVKQKLRDSVKPTFKQTDRNTVSDYAAQWLAAVKLKCKPSTHNKYSNICKNHIVPLIGKYRMADLSSANIEEMLEKRSSLAPKTRSDILCVIKMIISYAQQCGCNCQLNLKALSIRIPKGTMRVLSVSEQERLNQQLIAENSLRSVGILLAMSTGIRIGELCALQRKDLSFDNGLLHIGATMQRIQTDGENTRTKIIISEPKSACSTRDIPLSEQHIRFFRQYYENMQERAFLLSGEVGHFVEPAALRYYFGKITNACKLDGVHFHTLRHTFATRCVEAGVEIKTLSEILGHENVKITLDRYVHSSVEFKRDNMKKLLAYSPSLLPS
;
A
#
# COMPACT_ATOMS: atom_id res chain seq x y z
N MET A 1 -56.52 1.05 10.20
CA MET A 1 -56.69 0.58 11.60
C MET A 1 -55.31 0.30 12.20
N PRO A 2 -55.05 0.69 13.46
CA PRO A 2 -53.75 0.36 14.09
C PRO A 2 -53.57 -1.16 14.21
N ARG A 3 -52.36 -1.63 13.96
CA ARG A 3 -52.01 -3.04 14.12
C ARG A 3 -51.90 -3.37 15.62
N ARG A 4 -52.29 -4.60 16.03
CA ARG A 4 -52.17 -5.07 17.41
C ARG A 4 -50.73 -4.89 17.91
N GLY A 5 -50.50 -4.04 18.95
CA GLY A 5 -49.18 -3.70 19.49
C GLY A 5 -48.65 -2.31 19.14
N GLU A 6 -49.33 -1.54 18.30
CA GLU A 6 -48.98 -0.12 18.07
C GLU A 6 -49.65 0.77 19.08
N ASN A 7 -48.89 1.59 19.82
CA ASN A 7 -49.42 2.57 20.80
C ASN A 7 -49.94 3.83 20.10
N ILE A 8 -50.82 3.64 19.08
CA ILE A 8 -51.46 4.70 18.31
C ILE A 8 -52.96 4.51 18.35
N TYR A 9 -53.71 5.54 18.76
CA TYR A 9 -55.19 5.47 18.87
C TYR A 9 -55.83 6.79 18.47
N LYS A 10 -57.10 6.73 17.99
CA LYS A 10 -57.92 7.90 17.63
C LYS A 10 -58.67 8.41 18.87
N ARG A 11 -58.49 9.67 19.16
CA ARG A 11 -59.17 10.36 20.28
C ARG A 11 -60.60 10.73 19.94
N ARG A 12 -61.41 11.03 20.96
CA ARG A 12 -62.80 11.50 20.78
C ARG A 12 -62.89 12.86 20.07
N ASP A 13 -61.85 13.67 20.15
CA ASP A 13 -61.72 14.97 19.48
C ASP A 13 -61.32 14.84 18.02
N GLY A 14 -61.25 13.62 17.44
CA GLY A 14 -60.96 13.35 16.05
C GLY A 14 -59.48 13.27 15.70
N ARG A 15 -58.57 13.70 16.57
CA ARG A 15 -57.09 13.60 16.39
C ARG A 15 -56.56 12.20 16.69
N TRP A 16 -55.44 11.87 16.12
CA TRP A 16 -54.66 10.67 16.43
C TRP A 16 -53.62 11.01 17.47
N GLU A 17 -53.46 10.14 18.44
CA GLU A 17 -52.39 10.17 19.48
C GLU A 17 -51.52 8.94 19.35
N GLY A 18 -50.20 9.12 19.38
CA GLY A 18 -49.22 8.04 19.49
C GLY A 18 -48.33 8.27 20.68
N ARG A 19 -48.03 7.20 21.43
CA ARG A 19 -47.15 7.24 22.59
C ARG A 19 -45.92 6.42 22.38
N VAL A 20 -44.76 6.97 22.74
CA VAL A 20 -43.49 6.31 22.72
C VAL A 20 -42.77 6.49 24.06
N LEU A 21 -42.11 5.43 24.51
CA LEU A 21 -41.28 5.47 25.71
C LEU A 21 -39.85 5.88 25.31
N VAL A 22 -39.39 7.05 25.79
CA VAL A 22 -38.04 7.54 25.62
C VAL A 22 -37.47 7.86 26.98
N GLU A 23 -36.31 7.31 27.33
CA GLU A 23 -35.65 7.52 28.63
C GLU A 23 -36.55 7.32 29.85
N SER A 24 -37.35 6.24 29.85
CA SER A 24 -38.30 5.90 30.92
C SER A 24 -39.46 6.89 31.10
N LYS A 25 -39.69 7.81 30.19
CA LYS A 25 -40.84 8.72 30.15
C LYS A 25 -41.64 8.53 28.88
N TYR A 26 -43.00 8.55 29.00
CA TYR A 26 -43.89 8.51 27.86
C TYR A 26 -44.02 9.87 27.22
N HIS A 27 -43.71 9.94 25.94
CA HIS A 27 -43.93 11.10 25.08
C HIS A 27 -45.13 10.85 24.17
N SER A 28 -46.09 11.76 24.17
CA SER A 28 -47.28 11.72 23.30
C SER A 28 -47.10 12.67 22.14
N VAL A 29 -47.38 12.20 20.92
CA VAL A 29 -47.44 13.00 19.71
C VAL A 29 -48.83 12.99 19.11
N TYR A 30 -49.25 14.11 18.55
CA TYR A 30 -50.60 14.30 18.03
C TYR A 30 -50.58 14.71 16.57
N ALA A 31 -51.52 14.21 15.75
CA ALA A 31 -51.70 14.64 14.38
C ALA A 31 -53.16 14.37 13.93
N HIS A 32 -53.48 14.90 12.73
CA HIS A 32 -54.83 14.73 12.15
C HIS A 32 -54.98 13.37 11.43
N SER A 33 -53.91 12.72 11.06
CA SER A 33 -53.92 11.39 10.42
C SER A 33 -53.04 10.36 11.14
N TYR A 34 -53.40 9.07 10.96
CA TYR A 34 -52.63 7.94 11.47
C TYR A 34 -51.21 7.91 10.89
N SER A 35 -51.06 8.21 9.60
CA SER A 35 -49.75 8.24 8.91
C SER A 35 -48.82 9.31 9.47
N GLU A 36 -49.35 10.50 9.78
CA GLU A 36 -48.55 11.58 10.37
C GLU A 36 -48.09 11.26 11.80
N VAL A 37 -48.97 10.63 12.65
CA VAL A 37 -48.56 10.20 14.00
C VAL A 37 -47.50 9.18 13.90
N LYS A 38 -47.61 8.21 12.99
CA LYS A 38 -46.60 7.15 12.78
C LYS A 38 -45.25 7.74 12.32
N GLN A 39 -45.30 8.76 11.46
CA GLN A 39 -44.09 9.47 11.05
C GLN A 39 -43.47 10.26 12.21
N LYS A 40 -44.25 11.03 12.95
CA LYS A 40 -43.80 11.78 14.14
C LYS A 40 -43.22 10.85 15.22
N LEU A 41 -43.81 9.67 15.43
CA LEU A 41 -43.26 8.66 16.36
C LEU A 41 -41.90 8.15 15.87
N ARG A 42 -41.72 7.86 14.58
CA ARG A 42 -40.44 7.45 14.03
C ARG A 42 -39.38 8.54 14.19
N ASP A 43 -39.75 9.81 14.00
CA ASP A 43 -38.86 10.93 14.16
C ASP A 43 -38.54 11.22 15.63
N SER A 44 -39.46 10.92 16.55
CA SER A 44 -39.24 11.03 18.01
C SER A 44 -38.38 9.89 18.58
N VAL A 45 -38.35 8.73 17.91
CA VAL A 45 -37.51 7.55 18.30
C VAL A 45 -36.13 7.65 17.69
N LYS A 46 -35.88 8.56 16.73
CA LYS A 46 -34.50 8.87 16.34
C LYS A 46 -33.78 9.33 17.60
N PRO A 47 -32.74 8.61 18.05
CA PRO A 47 -32.03 8.97 19.28
C PRO A 47 -31.50 10.39 19.13
N THR A 48 -32.12 11.34 19.82
CA THR A 48 -31.55 12.67 20.05
C THR A 48 -30.42 12.50 21.07
N PHE A 49 -29.40 11.72 20.72
CA PHE A 49 -28.12 11.78 21.40
C PHE A 49 -27.49 13.12 21.07
N LYS A 50 -27.96 14.17 21.70
CA LYS A 50 -27.16 15.34 22.01
C LYS A 50 -26.21 15.00 23.17
N GLN A 51 -25.45 13.93 23.05
CA GLN A 51 -24.12 13.94 23.63
C GLN A 51 -23.34 14.88 22.73
N THR A 52 -23.08 16.07 23.23
CA THR A 52 -22.10 16.97 22.64
C THR A 52 -20.78 16.21 22.71
N ASP A 53 -20.46 15.48 21.63
CA ASP A 53 -19.18 14.78 21.50
C ASP A 53 -18.09 15.85 21.63
N ARG A 54 -17.40 15.85 22.77
CA ARG A 54 -16.33 16.81 23.09
C ARG A 54 -14.99 16.34 22.56
N ASN A 55 -14.93 15.12 22.00
CA ASN A 55 -13.70 14.54 21.49
C ASN A 55 -13.16 15.35 20.32
N THR A 56 -11.87 15.60 20.41
CA THR A 56 -11.12 16.30 19.35
C THR A 56 -10.68 15.33 18.24
N VAL A 57 -10.20 15.88 17.15
CA VAL A 57 -9.54 15.10 16.07
C VAL A 57 -8.34 14.33 16.64
N SER A 58 -7.61 14.91 17.61
CA SER A 58 -6.49 14.23 18.29
C SER A 58 -6.95 12.99 19.06
N ASP A 59 -8.07 13.10 19.79
CA ASP A 59 -8.61 12.00 20.59
C ASP A 59 -9.05 10.84 19.69
N TYR A 60 -9.78 11.16 18.62
CA TYR A 60 -10.20 10.13 17.65
C TYR A 60 -9.03 9.54 16.88
N ALA A 61 -7.99 10.32 16.57
CA ALA A 61 -6.78 9.80 15.94
C ALA A 61 -6.06 8.80 16.85
N ALA A 62 -5.95 9.08 18.15
CA ALA A 62 -5.35 8.17 19.13
C ALA A 62 -6.17 6.87 19.28
N GLN A 63 -7.49 6.99 19.43
CA GLN A 63 -8.40 5.83 19.52
C GLN A 63 -8.35 4.96 18.26
N TRP A 64 -8.40 5.60 17.08
CA TRP A 64 -8.30 4.91 15.80
C TRP A 64 -6.97 4.19 15.63
N LEU A 65 -5.84 4.84 15.97
CA LEU A 65 -4.53 4.20 15.92
C LEU A 65 -4.44 2.98 16.83
N ALA A 66 -5.01 3.04 18.04
CA ALA A 66 -5.07 1.90 18.94
C ALA A 66 -5.91 0.75 18.35
N ALA A 67 -7.06 1.05 17.75
CA ALA A 67 -7.91 0.06 17.11
C ALA A 67 -7.27 -0.59 15.87
N VAL A 68 -6.56 0.19 15.07
CA VAL A 68 -5.89 -0.29 13.84
C VAL A 68 -4.63 -1.08 14.15
N LYS A 69 -3.96 -0.84 15.28
CA LYS A 69 -2.74 -1.55 15.70
C LYS A 69 -2.94 -3.08 15.73
N LEU A 70 -4.13 -3.53 16.11
CA LEU A 70 -4.48 -4.95 16.17
C LEU A 70 -4.80 -5.56 14.79
N LYS A 71 -5.11 -4.73 13.78
CA LYS A 71 -5.65 -5.17 12.48
C LYS A 71 -4.66 -5.02 11.33
N CYS A 72 -3.58 -4.26 11.50
CA CYS A 72 -2.64 -3.98 10.42
C CYS A 72 -1.19 -4.36 10.78
N LYS A 73 -0.36 -4.54 9.75
CA LYS A 73 1.06 -4.82 9.94
C LYS A 73 1.78 -3.64 10.62
N PRO A 74 2.82 -3.90 11.43
CA PRO A 74 3.56 -2.85 12.15
C PRO A 74 4.04 -1.69 11.26
N SER A 75 4.49 -1.98 10.04
CA SER A 75 4.93 -0.94 9.08
C SER A 75 3.79 -0.02 8.62
N THR A 76 2.56 -0.54 8.50
CA THR A 76 1.38 0.24 8.14
C THR A 76 0.95 1.12 9.31
N HIS A 77 0.91 0.56 10.52
CA HIS A 77 0.65 1.30 11.74
C HIS A 77 1.63 2.47 11.90
N ASN A 78 2.93 2.22 11.73
CA ASN A 78 3.96 3.26 11.80
C ASN A 78 3.74 4.38 10.76
N LYS A 79 3.37 4.02 9.53
CA LYS A 79 3.03 5.01 8.49
C LYS A 79 1.87 5.89 8.97
N TYR A 80 0.81 5.30 9.49
CA TYR A 80 -0.37 6.03 10.00
C TYR A 80 -0.04 6.90 11.21
N SER A 81 0.70 6.36 12.18
CA SER A 81 1.17 7.09 13.35
C SER A 81 2.01 8.32 12.95
N ASN A 82 2.95 8.16 12.03
CA ASN A 82 3.76 9.27 11.52
C ASN A 82 2.93 10.34 10.82
N ILE A 83 1.94 9.94 10.02
CA ILE A 83 1.03 10.88 9.35
C ILE A 83 0.21 11.65 10.40
N CYS A 84 -0.36 10.96 11.39
CA CYS A 84 -1.10 11.61 12.47
C CYS A 84 -0.21 12.59 13.23
N LYS A 85 0.96 12.14 13.70
CA LYS A 85 1.88 12.92 14.53
C LYS A 85 2.45 14.16 13.82
N ASN A 86 2.84 14.02 12.55
CA ASN A 86 3.59 15.06 11.86
C ASN A 86 2.70 15.97 10.99
N HIS A 87 1.51 15.52 10.59
CA HIS A 87 0.71 16.27 9.62
C HIS A 87 -0.71 16.57 10.08
N ILE A 88 -1.39 15.68 10.82
CA ILE A 88 -2.79 15.87 11.18
C ILE A 88 -2.91 16.60 12.53
N VAL A 89 -2.40 15.99 13.59
CA VAL A 89 -2.54 16.50 14.97
C VAL A 89 -1.99 17.92 15.15
N PRO A 90 -0.81 18.29 14.60
CA PRO A 90 -0.30 19.65 14.76
C PRO A 90 -1.17 20.74 14.13
N LEU A 91 -1.96 20.44 13.11
CA LEU A 91 -2.74 21.43 12.35
C LEU A 91 -4.20 21.47 12.74
N ILE A 92 -4.83 20.29 12.86
CA ILE A 92 -6.28 20.18 13.11
C ILE A 92 -6.61 19.36 14.36
N GLY A 93 -5.63 18.88 15.11
CA GLY A 93 -5.84 18.01 16.27
C GLY A 93 -6.71 18.61 17.37
N LYS A 94 -6.70 19.94 17.52
CA LYS A 94 -7.48 20.67 18.55
C LYS A 94 -8.94 20.92 18.19
N TYR A 95 -9.31 20.75 16.92
CA TYR A 95 -10.71 20.92 16.52
C TYR A 95 -11.56 19.80 17.11
N ARG A 96 -12.79 20.12 17.57
CA ARG A 96 -13.78 19.09 17.89
C ARG A 96 -14.14 18.36 16.61
N MET A 97 -14.27 17.06 16.67
CA MET A 97 -14.58 16.25 15.48
C MET A 97 -15.94 16.62 14.87
N ALA A 98 -16.90 16.95 15.72
CA ALA A 98 -18.26 17.37 15.27
C ALA A 98 -18.25 18.71 14.52
N ASP A 99 -17.30 19.60 14.83
CA ASP A 99 -17.19 20.95 14.26
C ASP A 99 -16.22 20.99 13.05
N LEU A 100 -15.61 19.87 12.71
CA LEU A 100 -14.67 19.80 11.61
C LEU A 100 -15.39 20.01 10.27
N SER A 101 -14.88 20.94 9.45
CA SER A 101 -15.41 21.26 8.13
C SER A 101 -14.46 20.82 7.01
N SER A 102 -14.99 20.74 5.78
CA SER A 102 -14.15 20.49 4.59
C SER A 102 -13.12 21.60 4.40
N ALA A 103 -13.48 22.85 4.70
CA ALA A 103 -12.57 24.01 4.61
C ALA A 103 -11.36 23.86 5.54
N ASN A 104 -11.55 23.34 6.77
CA ASN A 104 -10.43 23.10 7.68
C ASN A 104 -9.44 22.05 7.14
N ILE A 105 -9.96 21.00 6.46
CA ILE A 105 -9.13 19.97 5.85
C ILE A 105 -8.40 20.53 4.62
N GLU A 106 -9.05 21.31 3.79
CA GLU A 106 -8.46 21.98 2.62
C GLU A 106 -7.34 22.92 3.04
N GLU A 107 -7.59 23.80 4.02
CA GLU A 107 -6.58 24.71 4.58
C GLU A 107 -5.36 23.94 5.13
N MET A 108 -5.62 22.85 5.84
CA MET A 108 -4.54 21.99 6.32
C MET A 108 -3.71 21.39 5.17
N LEU A 109 -4.36 20.96 4.08
CA LEU A 109 -3.67 20.42 2.90
C LEU A 109 -2.91 21.50 2.12
N GLU A 110 -3.40 22.75 2.11
CA GLU A 110 -2.70 23.91 1.55
C GLU A 110 -1.44 24.25 2.33
N LYS A 111 -1.50 24.28 3.66
CA LYS A 111 -0.31 24.41 4.53
C LYS A 111 0.74 23.34 4.31
N ARG A 112 0.40 22.25 3.61
CA ARG A 112 1.27 21.14 3.21
C ARG A 112 1.50 21.10 1.69
N SER A 113 1.29 22.19 0.97
CA SER A 113 1.45 22.28 -0.49
C SER A 113 2.86 21.96 -0.98
N SER A 114 3.88 22.17 -0.17
CA SER A 114 5.28 21.80 -0.46
C SER A 114 5.53 20.29 -0.49
N LEU A 115 4.61 19.48 0.07
CA LEU A 115 4.72 18.02 0.02
C LEU A 115 4.29 17.48 -1.33
N ALA A 116 4.92 16.39 -1.74
CA ALA A 116 4.54 15.67 -2.96
C ALA A 116 3.04 15.32 -2.97
N PRO A 117 2.35 15.39 -4.15
CA PRO A 117 0.91 15.10 -4.26
C PRO A 117 0.51 13.74 -3.68
N LYS A 118 1.38 12.73 -3.81
CA LYS A 118 1.15 11.41 -3.23
C LYS A 118 1.14 11.43 -1.70
N THR A 119 2.05 12.16 -1.07
CA THR A 119 2.10 12.31 0.40
C THR A 119 0.85 13.02 0.91
N ARG A 120 0.42 14.08 0.23
CA ARG A 120 -0.83 14.80 0.56
C ARG A 120 -2.06 13.90 0.41
N SER A 121 -2.12 13.09 -0.61
CA SER A 121 -3.17 12.08 -0.81
C SER A 121 -3.18 11.03 0.30
N ASP A 122 -2.01 10.58 0.75
CA ASP A 122 -1.90 9.63 1.88
C ASP A 122 -2.39 10.27 3.19
N ILE A 123 -2.08 11.56 3.43
CA ILE A 123 -2.59 12.31 4.59
C ILE A 123 -4.11 12.40 4.53
N LEU A 124 -4.68 12.77 3.39
CA LEU A 124 -6.14 12.85 3.20
C LEU A 124 -6.80 11.49 3.42
N CYS A 125 -6.18 10.40 2.97
CA CYS A 125 -6.67 9.05 3.19
C CYS A 125 -6.77 8.73 4.69
N VAL A 126 -5.73 9.05 5.47
CA VAL A 126 -5.73 8.83 6.93
C VAL A 126 -6.79 9.68 7.62
N ILE A 127 -6.95 10.95 7.24
CA ILE A 127 -8.04 11.80 7.78
C ILE A 127 -9.40 11.17 7.54
N LYS A 128 -9.66 10.71 6.30
CA LYS A 128 -10.92 10.03 5.96
C LYS A 128 -11.16 8.78 6.82
N MET A 129 -10.12 8.01 7.12
CA MET A 129 -10.23 6.84 8.00
C MET A 129 -10.56 7.24 9.44
N ILE A 130 -9.93 8.29 9.99
CA ILE A 130 -10.21 8.79 11.34
C ILE A 130 -11.65 9.31 11.42
N ILE A 131 -12.12 10.09 10.44
CA ILE A 131 -13.50 10.60 10.41
C ILE A 131 -14.50 9.44 10.30
N SER A 132 -14.24 8.47 9.44
CA SER A 132 -15.10 7.28 9.32
C SER A 132 -15.16 6.49 10.64
N TYR A 133 -14.06 6.37 11.35
CA TYR A 133 -14.00 5.75 12.67
C TYR A 133 -14.82 6.55 13.70
N ALA A 134 -14.68 7.88 13.74
CA ALA A 134 -15.45 8.74 14.62
C ALA A 134 -16.96 8.61 14.38
N GLN A 135 -17.38 8.56 13.10
CA GLN A 135 -18.79 8.32 12.72
C GLN A 135 -19.29 6.95 13.18
N GLN A 136 -18.46 5.90 13.09
CA GLN A 136 -18.80 4.57 13.63
C GLN A 136 -18.92 4.57 15.16
N CYS A 137 -18.19 5.43 15.87
CA CYS A 137 -18.30 5.66 17.31
C CYS A 137 -19.50 6.56 17.71
N GLY A 138 -20.32 7.01 16.75
CA GLY A 138 -21.51 7.81 17.02
C GLY A 138 -21.28 9.33 16.96
N CYS A 139 -20.11 9.80 16.54
CA CYS A 139 -19.86 11.23 16.32
C CYS A 139 -20.70 11.75 15.16
N ASN A 140 -21.43 12.84 15.36
CA ASN A 140 -22.25 13.49 14.34
C ASN A 140 -21.40 14.44 13.47
N CYS A 141 -20.41 13.91 12.79
CA CYS A 141 -19.58 14.66 11.85
C CYS A 141 -20.14 14.50 10.42
N GLN A 142 -20.75 15.57 9.88
CA GLN A 142 -21.37 15.57 8.55
C GLN A 142 -20.41 16.15 7.50
N LEU A 143 -19.39 15.36 7.11
CA LEU A 143 -18.46 15.75 6.06
C LEU A 143 -18.67 14.95 4.77
N ASN A 144 -18.74 15.65 3.64
CA ASN A 144 -18.74 15.02 2.32
C ASN A 144 -17.32 14.60 1.94
N LEU A 145 -16.85 13.46 2.46
CA LEU A 145 -15.51 12.95 2.23
C LEU A 145 -15.21 12.60 0.77
N LYS A 146 -16.25 12.40 -0.07
CA LYS A 146 -16.10 12.08 -1.49
C LYS A 146 -15.64 13.29 -2.31
N ALA A 147 -16.06 14.49 -1.92
CA ALA A 147 -15.67 15.74 -2.60
C ALA A 147 -14.17 16.04 -2.45
N LEU A 148 -13.57 15.63 -1.33
CA LEU A 148 -12.15 15.84 -1.06
C LEU A 148 -11.30 14.84 -1.83
N SER A 149 -10.54 15.30 -2.83
CA SER A 149 -9.63 14.47 -3.61
C SER A 149 -8.36 15.24 -3.98
N ILE A 150 -7.25 14.51 -4.13
CA ILE A 150 -6.00 15.09 -4.60
C ILE A 150 -5.61 14.37 -5.88
N ARG A 151 -5.50 15.12 -6.96
CA ARG A 151 -5.03 14.59 -8.24
C ARG A 151 -3.53 14.28 -8.13
N ILE A 152 -3.19 13.02 -8.34
CA ILE A 152 -1.80 12.56 -8.40
C ILE A 152 -1.42 12.51 -9.89
N PRO A 153 -0.44 13.31 -10.34
CA PRO A 153 0.07 13.18 -11.70
C PRO A 153 0.61 11.77 -11.94
N LYS A 154 0.34 11.21 -13.10
CA LYS A 154 1.00 9.96 -13.52
C LYS A 154 2.47 10.31 -13.79
N GLY A 155 3.36 9.87 -12.91
CA GLY A 155 4.80 9.99 -13.13
C GLY A 155 5.26 9.03 -14.22
N THR A 156 6.23 9.44 -15.02
CA THR A 156 6.95 8.54 -15.93
C THR A 156 7.82 7.60 -15.11
N MET A 157 7.71 6.32 -15.38
CA MET A 157 8.50 5.30 -14.70
C MET A 157 9.90 5.27 -15.33
N ARG A 158 10.95 5.49 -14.53
CA ARG A 158 12.33 5.40 -14.98
C ARG A 158 12.71 3.94 -15.23
N VAL A 159 13.17 3.65 -16.44
CA VAL A 159 13.73 2.37 -16.89
C VAL A 159 15.13 2.64 -17.43
N LEU A 160 16.09 1.77 -17.15
CA LEU A 160 17.44 1.89 -17.71
C LEU A 160 17.41 1.56 -19.21
N SER A 161 18.10 2.35 -20.02
CA SER A 161 18.41 1.95 -21.40
C SER A 161 19.37 0.76 -21.40
N VAL A 162 19.52 0.09 -22.55
CA VAL A 162 20.45 -1.04 -22.67
C VAL A 162 21.87 -0.60 -22.32
N SER A 163 22.33 0.53 -22.87
CA SER A 163 23.67 1.06 -22.61
C SER A 163 23.87 1.49 -21.14
N GLU A 164 22.86 2.01 -20.47
CA GLU A 164 22.91 2.33 -19.04
C GLU A 164 23.00 1.06 -18.19
N GLN A 165 22.26 0.03 -18.57
CA GLN A 165 22.29 -1.26 -17.90
C GLN A 165 23.66 -1.94 -18.05
N GLU A 166 24.26 -1.87 -19.22
CA GLU A 166 25.61 -2.40 -19.49
C GLU A 166 26.67 -1.68 -18.66
N ARG A 167 26.66 -0.34 -18.61
CA ARG A 167 27.59 0.43 -17.76
C ARG A 167 27.45 0.07 -16.28
N LEU A 168 26.22 -0.07 -15.81
CA LEU A 168 25.97 -0.46 -14.43
C LEU A 168 26.45 -1.87 -14.14
N ASN A 169 26.24 -2.82 -15.04
CA ASN A 169 26.72 -4.19 -14.93
C ASN A 169 28.26 -4.22 -14.85
N GLN A 170 28.93 -3.52 -15.76
CA GLN A 170 30.41 -3.46 -15.79
C GLN A 170 30.96 -2.89 -14.48
N GLN A 171 30.38 -1.82 -13.95
CA GLN A 171 30.80 -1.23 -12.68
C GLN A 171 30.56 -2.18 -11.50
N LEU A 172 29.42 -2.86 -11.45
CA LEU A 172 29.09 -3.81 -10.39
C LEU A 172 30.03 -5.02 -10.41
N ILE A 173 30.40 -5.52 -11.59
CA ILE A 173 31.37 -6.62 -11.74
C ILE A 173 32.76 -6.16 -11.31
N ALA A 174 33.19 -4.95 -11.70
CA ALA A 174 34.48 -4.39 -11.32
C ALA A 174 34.63 -4.19 -9.80
N GLU A 175 33.56 -3.78 -9.11
CA GLU A 175 33.52 -3.65 -7.63
C GLU A 175 33.71 -5.00 -6.91
N ASN A 176 33.35 -6.10 -7.53
CA ASN A 176 33.54 -7.48 -7.08
C ASN A 176 33.24 -7.71 -5.57
N SER A 177 32.20 -7.06 -5.03
CA SER A 177 31.78 -7.20 -3.64
C SER A 177 30.48 -7.99 -3.54
N LEU A 178 30.21 -8.64 -2.41
CA LEU A 178 28.93 -9.34 -2.20
C LEU A 178 27.71 -8.43 -2.36
N ARG A 179 27.85 -7.13 -2.05
CA ARG A 179 26.79 -6.15 -2.27
C ARG A 179 26.55 -5.91 -3.75
N SER A 180 27.61 -5.78 -4.56
CA SER A 180 27.51 -5.65 -6.02
C SER A 180 26.90 -6.88 -6.65
N VAL A 181 27.33 -8.05 -6.24
CA VAL A 181 26.79 -9.35 -6.70
C VAL A 181 25.31 -9.48 -6.35
N GLY A 182 24.91 -9.08 -5.13
CA GLY A 182 23.49 -9.02 -4.74
C GLY A 182 22.68 -8.05 -5.59
N ILE A 183 23.24 -6.90 -5.98
CA ILE A 183 22.57 -5.96 -6.89
C ILE A 183 22.42 -6.58 -8.29
N LEU A 184 23.42 -7.30 -8.80
CA LEU A 184 23.30 -8.05 -10.06
C LEU A 184 22.19 -9.12 -9.98
N LEU A 185 22.07 -9.82 -8.85
CA LEU A 185 20.98 -10.75 -8.62
C LEU A 185 19.61 -10.02 -8.68
N ALA A 186 19.49 -8.86 -8.04
CA ALA A 186 18.24 -8.08 -8.11
C ALA A 186 17.94 -7.54 -9.52
N MET A 187 18.95 -7.19 -10.30
CA MET A 187 18.79 -6.76 -11.70
C MET A 187 18.27 -7.89 -12.58
N SER A 188 18.72 -9.10 -12.36
CA SER A 188 18.39 -10.28 -13.18
C SER A 188 17.13 -11.03 -12.74
N THR A 189 16.58 -10.73 -11.55
CA THR A 189 15.41 -11.41 -10.99
C THR A 189 14.25 -10.47 -10.64
N GLY A 190 14.50 -9.17 -10.63
CA GLY A 190 13.49 -8.16 -10.29
C GLY A 190 13.03 -8.17 -8.83
N ILE A 191 13.75 -8.79 -7.90
CA ILE A 191 13.40 -8.81 -6.46
C ILE A 191 13.45 -7.42 -5.83
N ARG A 192 12.70 -7.25 -4.74
CA ARG A 192 12.67 -5.98 -3.98
C ARG A 192 13.90 -5.86 -3.09
N ILE A 193 14.33 -4.63 -2.78
CA ILE A 193 15.48 -4.39 -1.90
C ILE A 193 15.34 -5.07 -0.53
N GLY A 194 14.15 -5.05 0.05
CA GLY A 194 13.91 -5.72 1.33
C GLY A 194 13.96 -7.24 1.24
N GLU A 195 13.56 -7.81 0.11
CA GLU A 195 13.69 -9.24 -0.18
C GLU A 195 15.18 -9.60 -0.31
N LEU A 196 15.95 -8.86 -1.13
CA LEU A 196 17.38 -9.05 -1.29
C LEU A 196 18.15 -8.99 0.03
N CYS A 197 17.86 -8.00 0.89
CA CYS A 197 18.53 -7.85 2.18
C CYS A 197 18.21 -8.99 3.17
N ALA A 198 17.09 -9.69 2.97
CA ALA A 198 16.68 -10.82 3.80
C ALA A 198 17.21 -12.18 3.32
N LEU A 199 17.73 -12.25 2.06
CA LEU A 199 18.19 -13.50 1.47
C LEU A 199 19.36 -14.10 2.23
N GLN A 200 19.27 -15.40 2.47
CA GLN A 200 20.33 -16.23 3.00
C GLN A 200 20.80 -17.24 1.96
N ARG A 201 21.96 -17.88 2.19
CA ARG A 201 22.50 -18.90 1.28
C ARG A 201 21.54 -20.06 1.03
N LYS A 202 20.81 -20.51 2.04
CA LYS A 202 19.81 -21.58 1.94
C LYS A 202 18.67 -21.28 0.97
N ASP A 203 18.41 -20.00 0.70
CA ASP A 203 17.33 -19.57 -0.20
C ASP A 203 17.74 -19.69 -1.68
N LEU A 204 19.00 -20.05 -1.96
CA LEU A 204 19.56 -20.20 -3.30
C LEU A 204 19.93 -21.67 -3.54
N SER A 205 19.08 -22.40 -4.26
CA SER A 205 19.31 -23.80 -4.65
C SER A 205 19.98 -23.85 -6.02
N PHE A 206 21.26 -24.15 -6.06
CA PHE A 206 22.01 -24.27 -7.31
C PHE A 206 21.67 -25.56 -8.08
N ASP A 207 21.32 -26.63 -7.37
CA ASP A 207 21.00 -27.92 -8.00
C ASP A 207 19.63 -27.90 -8.67
N ASN A 208 18.66 -27.21 -8.05
CA ASN A 208 17.32 -27.05 -8.62
C ASN A 208 17.20 -25.78 -9.50
N GLY A 209 18.21 -24.92 -9.53
CA GLY A 209 18.17 -23.67 -10.26
C GLY A 209 17.06 -22.72 -9.77
N LEU A 210 16.87 -22.62 -8.44
CA LEU A 210 15.78 -21.84 -7.86
C LEU A 210 16.30 -20.83 -6.83
N LEU A 211 15.72 -19.64 -6.85
CA LEU A 211 15.85 -18.62 -5.80
C LEU A 211 14.53 -18.51 -5.05
N HIS A 212 14.52 -18.89 -3.78
CA HIS A 212 13.34 -18.80 -2.91
C HIS A 212 13.22 -17.43 -2.25
N ILE A 213 12.07 -16.78 -2.40
CA ILE A 213 11.75 -15.50 -1.73
C ILE A 213 10.74 -15.78 -0.63
N GLY A 214 11.20 -15.97 0.60
CA GLY A 214 10.36 -16.27 1.76
C GLY A 214 10.34 -15.17 2.82
N ALA A 215 11.17 -14.12 2.70
CA ALA A 215 11.28 -13.08 3.72
C ALA A 215 11.51 -11.69 3.14
N THR A 216 11.23 -10.67 3.94
CA THR A 216 11.57 -9.29 3.62
C THR A 216 12.08 -8.55 4.86
N MET A 217 13.11 -7.76 4.70
CA MET A 217 13.73 -6.95 5.75
C MET A 217 13.22 -5.51 5.66
N GLN A 218 12.83 -4.94 6.79
CA GLN A 218 12.44 -3.54 6.89
C GLN A 218 12.78 -2.95 8.25
N ARG A 219 13.04 -1.63 8.30
CA ARG A 219 13.19 -0.87 9.53
C ARG A 219 11.85 -0.29 9.95
N ILE A 220 11.44 -0.52 11.19
CA ILE A 220 10.22 0.04 11.77
C ILE A 220 10.53 0.90 12.99
N GLN A 221 9.65 1.84 13.30
CA GLN A 221 9.70 2.57 14.57
C GLN A 221 9.20 1.68 15.71
N THR A 222 9.76 1.89 16.89
CA THR A 222 9.36 1.22 18.13
C THR A 222 8.73 2.22 19.07
N ASP A 223 7.55 1.88 19.62
CA ASP A 223 6.90 2.68 20.64
C ASP A 223 7.44 2.27 22.02
N GLY A 224 8.12 3.18 22.73
CA GLY A 224 8.49 2.97 24.12
C GLY A 224 9.75 2.14 24.42
N GLU A 225 10.52 1.73 23.43
CA GLU A 225 11.84 1.11 23.62
C GLU A 225 12.98 2.14 23.62
N ASN A 226 14.13 1.79 24.21
CA ASN A 226 15.34 2.65 24.25
C ASN A 226 15.86 3.02 22.84
N THR A 227 15.47 2.29 21.81
CA THR A 227 15.82 2.56 20.41
C THR A 227 14.59 3.05 19.63
N ARG A 228 14.74 4.16 18.91
CA ARG A 228 13.64 4.73 18.08
C ARG A 228 13.20 3.82 16.94
N THR A 229 14.04 2.87 16.52
CA THR A 229 13.76 1.99 15.38
C THR A 229 14.41 0.63 15.56
N LYS A 230 13.79 -0.43 15.01
CA LYS A 230 14.37 -1.77 14.90
C LYS A 230 14.25 -2.34 13.51
N ILE A 231 15.15 -3.25 13.15
CA ILE A 231 15.04 -4.07 11.95
C ILE A 231 14.15 -5.26 12.27
N ILE A 232 13.23 -5.54 11.37
CA ILE A 232 12.45 -6.77 11.38
C ILE A 232 12.65 -7.49 10.05
N ILE A 233 12.83 -8.81 10.14
CA ILE A 233 12.77 -9.74 9.03
C ILE A 233 11.46 -10.51 9.23
N SER A 234 10.56 -10.44 8.29
CA SER A 234 9.23 -11.02 8.38
C SER A 234 8.84 -11.66 7.06
N GLU A 235 7.91 -12.58 7.13
CA GLU A 235 7.26 -13.09 5.93
C GLU A 235 6.67 -11.95 5.08
N PRO A 236 6.63 -12.11 3.75
CA PRO A 236 6.04 -11.14 2.85
C PRO A 236 4.58 -10.82 3.16
N LYS A 237 4.08 -9.71 2.61
CA LYS A 237 2.73 -9.19 2.93
C LYS A 237 1.58 -10.07 2.41
N SER A 238 1.79 -10.79 1.32
CA SER A 238 0.78 -11.64 0.67
C SER A 238 1.38 -13.01 0.34
N ALA A 239 0.54 -14.03 0.26
CA ALA A 239 0.96 -15.37 -0.16
C ALA A 239 1.68 -15.36 -1.52
N CYS A 240 1.22 -14.54 -2.46
CA CYS A 240 1.86 -14.37 -3.78
C CYS A 240 3.28 -13.77 -3.72
N SER A 241 3.68 -13.18 -2.59
CA SER A 241 5.03 -12.63 -2.44
C SER A 241 6.06 -13.69 -2.01
N THR A 242 5.61 -14.80 -1.41
CA THR A 242 6.44 -16.01 -1.24
C THR A 242 6.41 -16.77 -2.57
N ARG A 243 7.59 -16.96 -3.16
CA ARG A 243 7.70 -17.51 -4.52
C ARG A 243 9.09 -18.04 -4.80
N ASP A 244 9.16 -18.93 -5.76
CA ASP A 244 10.41 -19.43 -6.33
C ASP A 244 10.64 -18.78 -7.69
N ILE A 245 11.84 -18.28 -7.91
CA ILE A 245 12.27 -17.66 -9.17
C ILE A 245 13.26 -18.60 -9.84
N PRO A 246 12.92 -19.14 -11.03
CA PRO A 246 13.84 -19.98 -11.78
C PRO A 246 15.07 -19.20 -12.25
N LEU A 247 16.24 -19.77 -12.07
CA LEU A 247 17.52 -19.24 -12.53
C LEU A 247 18.02 -20.03 -13.75
N SER A 248 18.49 -19.34 -14.78
CA SER A 248 19.14 -19.98 -15.91
C SER A 248 20.50 -20.56 -15.51
N GLU A 249 21.02 -21.49 -16.30
CA GLU A 249 22.37 -22.03 -16.10
C GLU A 249 23.46 -20.96 -16.04
N GLN A 250 23.30 -19.85 -16.77
CA GLN A 250 24.22 -18.73 -16.73
C GLN A 250 24.19 -18.02 -15.36
N HIS A 251 23.00 -17.83 -14.77
CA HIS A 251 22.86 -17.30 -13.42
C HIS A 251 23.51 -18.24 -12.40
N ILE A 252 23.25 -19.53 -12.51
CA ILE A 252 23.81 -20.55 -11.58
C ILE A 252 25.32 -20.51 -11.64
N ARG A 253 25.92 -20.58 -12.82
CA ARG A 253 27.38 -20.51 -13.00
C ARG A 253 27.99 -19.23 -12.40
N PHE A 254 27.34 -18.08 -12.63
CA PHE A 254 27.84 -16.80 -12.13
C PHE A 254 27.72 -16.69 -10.62
N PHE A 255 26.57 -17.01 -10.02
CA PHE A 255 26.36 -16.83 -8.57
C PHE A 255 26.99 -17.92 -7.74
N ARG A 256 27.18 -19.13 -8.27
CA ARG A 256 27.84 -20.25 -7.59
C ARG A 256 29.23 -19.88 -7.10
N GLN A 257 30.05 -19.19 -7.90
CA GLN A 257 31.40 -18.77 -7.53
C GLN A 257 31.48 -17.85 -6.29
N TYR A 258 30.40 -17.13 -5.98
CA TYR A 258 30.35 -16.23 -4.82
C TYR A 258 29.68 -16.85 -3.61
N TYR A 259 28.72 -17.73 -3.81
CA TYR A 259 27.82 -18.15 -2.75
C TYR A 259 27.92 -19.64 -2.36
N GLU A 260 28.54 -20.50 -3.17
CA GLU A 260 28.54 -21.95 -2.95
C GLU A 260 29.14 -22.36 -1.59
N ASN A 261 30.22 -21.74 -1.20
CA ASN A 261 30.94 -22.07 0.03
C ASN A 261 30.47 -21.32 1.28
N MET A 262 29.38 -20.56 1.17
CA MET A 262 28.81 -19.86 2.32
C MET A 262 28.02 -20.83 3.22
N GLN A 263 28.00 -20.54 4.51
CA GLN A 263 27.11 -21.24 5.44
C GLN A 263 25.63 -21.00 5.08
N GLU A 264 24.76 -21.99 5.21
CA GLU A 264 23.35 -21.91 4.81
C GLU A 264 22.60 -20.71 5.39
N ARG A 265 22.91 -20.33 6.64
CA ARG A 265 22.28 -19.19 7.33
C ARG A 265 22.99 -17.86 7.13
N ALA A 266 24.08 -17.82 6.37
CA ALA A 266 24.77 -16.57 6.06
C ALA A 266 23.90 -15.72 5.10
N PHE A 267 23.84 -14.41 5.37
CA PHE A 267 23.16 -13.47 4.48
C PHE A 267 23.99 -13.24 3.22
N LEU A 268 23.35 -13.25 2.04
CA LEU A 268 24.06 -13.14 0.77
C LEU A 268 24.87 -11.84 0.62
N LEU A 269 24.41 -10.73 1.23
CA LEU A 269 25.05 -9.42 1.11
C LEU A 269 26.25 -9.21 2.06
N SER A 270 26.37 -9.97 3.13
CA SER A 270 27.47 -9.88 4.09
C SER A 270 28.40 -11.10 4.06
N GLY A 271 27.87 -12.25 3.67
CA GLY A 271 28.58 -13.52 3.77
C GLY A 271 28.60 -14.13 5.16
N GLU A 272 27.92 -13.53 6.14
CA GLU A 272 28.03 -13.88 7.56
C GLU A 272 26.67 -14.29 8.14
N VAL A 273 26.71 -15.17 9.12
CA VAL A 273 25.56 -15.58 9.91
C VAL A 273 25.27 -14.52 10.97
N GLY A 274 24.02 -14.08 11.07
CA GLY A 274 23.60 -13.08 12.07
C GLY A 274 23.96 -11.63 11.73
N HIS A 275 24.82 -11.39 10.76
CA HIS A 275 25.20 -10.06 10.30
C HIS A 275 24.58 -9.77 8.93
N PHE A 276 23.77 -8.73 8.83
CA PHE A 276 23.01 -8.38 7.61
C PHE A 276 23.30 -6.96 7.14
N VAL A 277 23.09 -6.73 5.86
CA VAL A 277 23.11 -5.39 5.24
C VAL A 277 21.70 -4.83 5.20
N GLU A 278 21.48 -3.69 5.85
CA GLU A 278 20.16 -3.04 5.88
C GLU A 278 19.77 -2.44 4.54
N PRO A 279 18.47 -2.37 4.22
CA PRO A 279 17.99 -1.72 2.99
C PRO A 279 18.44 -0.26 2.83
N ALA A 280 18.64 0.48 3.93
CA ALA A 280 19.14 1.85 3.89
C ALA A 280 20.62 1.89 3.48
N ALA A 281 21.45 1.02 4.05
CA ALA A 281 22.87 0.91 3.73
C ALA A 281 23.07 0.45 2.28
N LEU A 282 22.27 -0.52 1.81
CA LEU A 282 22.33 -0.99 0.42
C LEU A 282 21.89 0.11 -0.57
N ARG A 283 20.85 0.89 -0.25
CA ARG A 283 20.44 2.04 -1.07
C ARG A 283 21.54 3.10 -1.18
N TYR A 284 22.20 3.40 -0.08
CA TYR A 284 23.32 4.33 -0.06
C TYR A 284 24.49 3.83 -0.92
N TYR A 285 24.84 2.55 -0.78
CA TYR A 285 25.86 1.90 -1.61
C TYR A 285 25.48 1.95 -3.10
N PHE A 286 24.25 1.59 -3.44
CA PHE A 286 23.74 1.64 -4.81
C PHE A 286 23.78 3.06 -5.38
N GLY A 287 23.44 4.07 -4.57
CA GLY A 287 23.54 5.48 -4.96
C GLY A 287 24.98 5.91 -5.33
N LYS A 288 26.00 5.41 -4.62
CA LYS A 288 27.39 5.65 -4.98
C LYS A 288 27.74 5.04 -6.36
N ILE A 289 27.30 3.80 -6.60
CA ILE A 289 27.55 3.11 -7.87
C ILE A 289 26.84 3.84 -9.04
N THR A 290 25.57 4.20 -8.87
CA THR A 290 24.81 4.90 -9.93
C THR A 290 25.40 6.28 -10.23
N ASN A 291 25.89 7.00 -9.23
CA ASN A 291 26.59 8.28 -9.42
C ASN A 291 27.92 8.10 -10.19
N ALA A 292 28.71 7.07 -9.85
CA ALA A 292 29.92 6.75 -10.58
C ALA A 292 29.63 6.41 -12.05
N CYS A 293 28.51 5.76 -12.33
CA CYS A 293 28.04 5.47 -13.69
C CYS A 293 27.35 6.66 -14.38
N LYS A 294 27.21 7.83 -13.73
CA LYS A 294 26.48 9.00 -14.25
C LYS A 294 25.02 8.65 -14.63
N LEU A 295 24.33 7.92 -13.75
CA LEU A 295 22.95 7.49 -13.94
C LEU A 295 21.99 8.33 -13.06
N ASP A 296 21.45 9.40 -13.63
CA ASP A 296 20.56 10.30 -12.90
C ASP A 296 19.16 9.71 -12.69
N GLY A 297 18.58 9.98 -11.52
CA GLY A 297 17.21 9.58 -11.18
C GLY A 297 17.01 8.06 -11.04
N VAL A 298 18.10 7.29 -10.95
CA VAL A 298 18.03 5.84 -10.79
C VAL A 298 18.00 5.47 -9.32
N HIS A 299 16.89 4.84 -8.91
CA HIS A 299 16.71 4.29 -7.57
C HIS A 299 16.71 2.76 -7.60
N PHE A 300 16.90 2.11 -6.46
CA PHE A 300 16.97 0.64 -6.42
C PHE A 300 15.74 -0.02 -7.07
N HIS A 301 14.56 0.56 -6.91
CA HIS A 301 13.33 0.03 -7.53
C HIS A 301 13.32 0.15 -9.07
N THR A 302 14.15 1.03 -9.64
CA THR A 302 14.36 1.14 -11.10
C THR A 302 14.89 -0.17 -11.69
N LEU A 303 15.71 -0.94 -10.96
CA LEU A 303 16.20 -2.24 -11.39
C LEU A 303 15.05 -3.20 -11.68
N ARG A 304 14.10 -3.28 -10.77
CA ARG A 304 12.91 -4.11 -10.93
C ARG A 304 12.02 -3.63 -12.09
N HIS A 305 11.90 -2.32 -12.28
CA HIS A 305 11.16 -1.77 -13.42
C HIS A 305 11.85 -2.11 -14.73
N THR A 306 13.18 -2.00 -14.79
CA THR A 306 13.99 -2.38 -15.95
C THR A 306 13.83 -3.87 -16.24
N PHE A 307 13.98 -4.74 -15.25
CA PHE A 307 13.78 -6.18 -15.41
C PHE A 307 12.40 -6.50 -16.00
N ALA A 308 11.34 -5.93 -15.40
CA ALA A 308 9.97 -6.19 -15.85
C ALA A 308 9.74 -5.69 -17.30
N THR A 309 10.28 -4.51 -17.64
CA THR A 309 10.17 -3.98 -19.02
C THR A 309 10.91 -4.88 -20.01
N ARG A 310 12.13 -5.34 -19.66
CA ARG A 310 12.89 -6.27 -20.52
C ARG A 310 12.18 -7.61 -20.71
N CYS A 311 11.54 -8.13 -19.67
CA CYS A 311 10.71 -9.34 -19.78
C CYS A 311 9.54 -9.14 -20.76
N VAL A 312 8.86 -8.00 -20.69
CA VAL A 312 7.75 -7.69 -21.62
C VAL A 312 8.27 -7.53 -23.06
N GLU A 313 9.38 -6.83 -23.25
CA GLU A 313 10.04 -6.67 -24.56
C GLU A 313 10.49 -8.02 -25.14
N ALA A 314 10.96 -8.94 -24.29
CA ALA A 314 11.32 -10.30 -24.66
C ALA A 314 10.13 -11.21 -24.91
N GLY A 315 8.88 -10.75 -24.66
CA GLY A 315 7.66 -11.52 -24.89
C GLY A 315 7.31 -12.52 -23.78
N VAL A 316 7.86 -12.34 -22.58
CA VAL A 316 7.48 -13.14 -21.43
C VAL A 316 5.99 -12.93 -21.11
N GLU A 317 5.27 -14.03 -20.89
CA GLU A 317 3.84 -13.98 -20.55
C GLU A 317 3.61 -13.13 -19.30
N ILE A 318 2.61 -12.25 -19.35
CA ILE A 318 2.36 -11.25 -18.28
C ILE A 318 1.98 -11.90 -16.94
N LYS A 319 1.27 -13.04 -16.99
CA LYS A 319 0.92 -13.79 -15.77
C LYS A 319 2.18 -14.35 -15.12
N THR A 320 3.03 -15.01 -15.89
CA THR A 320 4.32 -15.55 -15.45
C THR A 320 5.22 -14.43 -14.88
N LEU A 321 5.31 -13.29 -15.56
CA LEU A 321 6.05 -12.13 -15.06
C LEU A 321 5.46 -11.60 -13.73
N SER A 322 4.13 -11.56 -13.61
CA SER A 322 3.46 -11.14 -12.37
C SER A 322 3.80 -12.06 -11.20
N GLU A 323 3.87 -13.37 -11.44
CA GLU A 323 4.25 -14.39 -10.45
C GLU A 323 5.72 -14.25 -10.04
N ILE A 324 6.64 -14.12 -10.99
CA ILE A 324 8.08 -13.87 -10.74
C ILE A 324 8.26 -12.60 -9.89
N LEU A 325 7.54 -11.55 -10.22
CA LEU A 325 7.60 -10.30 -9.47
C LEU A 325 6.90 -10.39 -8.10
N GLY A 326 6.02 -11.35 -7.86
CA GLY A 326 5.20 -11.44 -6.65
C GLY A 326 4.24 -10.26 -6.53
N HIS A 327 3.48 -9.97 -7.60
CA HIS A 327 2.37 -9.03 -7.58
C HIS A 327 1.09 -9.75 -7.15
N GLU A 328 0.33 -9.14 -6.25
CA GLU A 328 -0.94 -9.68 -5.77
C GLU A 328 -2.00 -9.76 -6.88
N ASN A 329 -1.90 -8.87 -7.87
CA ASN A 329 -2.82 -8.80 -9.01
C ASN A 329 -2.04 -8.55 -10.30
N VAL A 330 -2.31 -9.36 -11.32
CA VAL A 330 -1.74 -9.25 -12.68
C VAL A 330 -1.99 -7.85 -13.27
N LYS A 331 -3.10 -7.20 -12.92
CA LYS A 331 -3.41 -5.83 -13.32
C LYS A 331 -2.29 -4.84 -12.98
N ILE A 332 -1.57 -5.04 -11.89
CA ILE A 332 -0.42 -4.20 -11.52
C ILE A 332 0.68 -4.29 -12.56
N THR A 333 0.93 -5.47 -13.11
CA THR A 333 1.92 -5.71 -14.17
C THR A 333 1.45 -5.10 -15.49
N LEU A 334 0.18 -5.32 -15.84
CA LEU A 334 -0.43 -4.75 -17.05
C LEU A 334 -0.39 -3.22 -17.04
N ASP A 335 -0.91 -2.59 -15.98
CA ASP A 335 -1.01 -1.13 -15.89
C ASP A 335 0.35 -0.42 -15.88
N ARG A 336 1.41 -1.12 -15.45
CA ARG A 336 2.74 -0.53 -15.30
C ARG A 336 3.67 -0.78 -16.48
N TYR A 337 3.63 -1.96 -17.09
CA TYR A 337 4.66 -2.39 -18.02
C TYR A 337 4.14 -2.66 -19.44
N VAL A 338 2.83 -2.84 -19.61
CA VAL A 338 2.27 -3.12 -20.92
C VAL A 338 1.75 -1.84 -21.56
N HIS A 339 2.66 -1.11 -22.19
CA HIS A 339 2.31 -0.03 -23.11
C HIS A 339 2.50 -0.56 -24.53
N SER A 340 1.44 -1.10 -25.12
CA SER A 340 1.51 -1.68 -26.47
C SER A 340 1.72 -0.58 -27.51
N SER A 341 2.98 -0.38 -27.97
CA SER A 341 3.26 0.40 -29.16
C SER A 341 2.66 -0.27 -30.42
N VAL A 342 2.48 0.49 -31.49
CA VAL A 342 1.98 -0.08 -32.75
C VAL A 342 2.98 -1.13 -33.30
N GLU A 343 4.28 -0.88 -33.11
CA GLU A 343 5.34 -1.83 -33.48
C GLU A 343 5.21 -3.14 -32.71
N PHE A 344 5.02 -3.09 -31.40
CA PHE A 344 4.84 -4.30 -30.58
C PHE A 344 3.59 -5.11 -30.99
N LYS A 345 2.50 -4.41 -31.34
CA LYS A 345 1.29 -5.09 -31.89
C LYS A 345 1.60 -5.74 -33.23
N ARG A 346 2.33 -5.05 -34.11
CA ARG A 346 2.70 -5.58 -35.43
C ARG A 346 3.59 -6.81 -35.32
N ASP A 347 4.55 -6.82 -34.41
CA ASP A 347 5.45 -7.96 -34.21
C ASP A 347 4.73 -9.17 -33.61
N ASN A 348 3.79 -8.95 -32.71
CA ASN A 348 2.94 -10.05 -32.20
C ASN A 348 1.99 -10.61 -33.29
N MET A 349 1.48 -9.76 -34.18
CA MET A 349 0.71 -10.24 -35.35
C MET A 349 1.58 -11.04 -36.32
N LYS A 350 2.85 -10.67 -36.55
CA LYS A 350 3.80 -11.47 -37.34
C LYS A 350 4.04 -12.85 -36.70
N LYS A 351 4.23 -12.91 -35.37
CA LYS A 351 4.39 -14.19 -34.66
C LYS A 351 3.16 -15.10 -34.81
N LEU A 352 1.95 -14.54 -34.77
CA LEU A 352 0.72 -15.30 -35.00
C LEU A 352 0.67 -15.94 -36.40
N LEU A 353 1.02 -15.16 -37.44
CA LEU A 353 1.07 -15.64 -38.81
C LEU A 353 2.17 -16.69 -39.03
N ALA A 354 3.32 -16.53 -38.35
CA ALA A 354 4.38 -17.55 -38.39
C ALA A 354 3.98 -18.86 -37.69
N TYR A 355 3.18 -18.78 -36.63
CA TYR A 355 2.66 -19.95 -35.91
C TYR A 355 1.55 -20.65 -36.70
N SER A 356 0.73 -19.92 -37.42
CA SER A 356 -0.41 -20.41 -38.18
C SER A 356 -0.48 -19.81 -39.60
N PRO A 357 0.37 -20.25 -40.52
CA PRO A 357 0.45 -19.70 -41.89
C PRO A 357 -0.89 -19.82 -42.67
N SER A 358 -1.74 -20.77 -42.31
CA SER A 358 -3.04 -21.01 -42.96
C SER A 358 -4.13 -19.99 -42.63
N LEU A 359 -3.85 -19.00 -41.74
CA LEU A 359 -4.81 -17.95 -41.39
C LEU A 359 -5.08 -16.98 -42.56
N LEU A 360 -4.16 -16.89 -43.52
CA LEU A 360 -4.35 -16.09 -44.74
C LEU A 360 -4.08 -16.97 -45.97
N PRO A 361 -4.93 -16.89 -47.00
CA PRO A 361 -4.60 -17.51 -48.27
C PRO A 361 -3.35 -16.85 -48.87
N SER A 362 -2.48 -17.66 -49.49
CA SER A 362 -1.30 -17.24 -50.23
C SER A 362 -1.65 -16.40 -51.44
#